data_e4bf6f218e4c9ac02f0436c955bd586b
#
_entry.id   e4bf6f218e4c9ac02f0436c955bd586b
#
_cell.length_a   1.000
_cell.length_b   1.000
_cell.length_c   1.000
_cell.angle_alpha   90.00
_cell.angle_beta   90.00
_cell.angle_gamma   90.00
#
_symmetry.space_group_name_H-M   'P 1'
#
loop_
_entity.id
_entity.type
_entity.pdbx_description
1 polymer ?
#
loop_
_entity_poly.entity_id
_entity_poly.type
_entity_poly.pdbx_seq_one_letter_code
_entity_poly.pdbx_strand_id
1 'polypeptide(L)'
;MVPALSLWLPILLSAVAVFIASSVIHMVLTYHRNDFRGLSSQDEIMDALRAFNIPPGEYVMPHCERPKAMEEPEFKERLEKGPVAFLTVLKGNVFGMGKSLVLWFLYCLLIGLFSAYLAGQALGPGAHYLSVFRFVGAAAFGAYALALL
;
A
#
# COMPACT_ATOMS: atom_id res chain seq x y z
N MET A 1 -7.17 31.24 11.72
CA MET A 1 -7.13 29.85 11.14
C MET A 1 -7.95 29.85 9.88
N VAL A 2 -7.44 29.27 8.80
CA VAL A 2 -8.21 29.05 7.57
C VAL A 2 -9.05 27.79 7.77
N PRO A 3 -10.39 27.84 7.66
CA PRO A 3 -11.21 26.64 7.84
C PRO A 3 -10.89 25.61 6.75
N ALA A 4 -10.66 24.35 7.13
CA ALA A 4 -10.35 23.29 6.17
C ALA A 4 -11.42 23.14 5.08
N LEU A 5 -12.69 23.40 5.41
CA LEU A 5 -13.79 23.37 4.46
C LEU A 5 -13.68 24.46 3.36
N SER A 6 -13.01 25.58 3.60
CA SER A 6 -12.77 26.59 2.55
C SER A 6 -11.73 26.12 1.53
N LEU A 7 -10.97 25.07 1.84
CA LEU A 7 -9.93 24.48 0.99
C LEU A 7 -10.42 23.23 0.23
N TRP A 8 -11.75 23.01 0.15
CA TRP A 8 -12.31 21.84 -0.51
C TRP A 8 -11.84 21.67 -1.96
N LEU A 9 -11.76 22.77 -2.71
CA LEU A 9 -11.33 22.75 -4.11
C LEU A 9 -9.85 22.40 -4.28
N PRO A 10 -8.89 23.03 -3.58
CA PRO A 10 -7.49 22.61 -3.57
C PRO A 10 -7.30 21.14 -3.13
N ILE A 11 -8.04 20.68 -2.11
CA ILE A 11 -7.99 19.29 -1.64
C ILE A 11 -8.45 18.34 -2.74
N LEU A 12 -9.57 18.62 -3.37
CA LEU A 12 -10.10 17.79 -4.46
C LEU A 12 -9.14 17.76 -5.66
N LEU A 13 -8.66 18.94 -6.10
CA LEU A 13 -7.76 19.01 -7.26
C LEU A 13 -6.42 18.30 -6.99
N SER A 14 -5.86 18.43 -5.78
CA SER A 14 -4.64 17.69 -5.42
C SER A 14 -4.87 16.19 -5.38
N ALA A 15 -6.00 15.73 -4.83
CA ALA A 15 -6.33 14.31 -4.81
C ALA A 15 -6.50 13.74 -6.24
N VAL A 16 -7.17 14.48 -7.14
CA VAL A 16 -7.28 14.09 -8.55
C VAL A 16 -5.91 14.05 -9.23
N ALA A 17 -5.07 15.07 -9.01
CA ALA A 17 -3.73 15.11 -9.60
C ALA A 17 -2.85 13.95 -9.13
N VAL A 18 -2.84 13.64 -7.83
CA VAL A 18 -2.11 12.50 -7.26
C VAL A 18 -2.66 11.18 -7.79
N PHE A 19 -3.98 11.03 -7.86
CA PHE A 19 -4.61 9.84 -8.39
C PHE A 19 -4.23 9.58 -9.85
N ILE A 20 -4.27 10.62 -10.70
CA ILE A 20 -3.85 10.51 -12.11
C ILE A 20 -2.36 10.20 -12.21
N ALA A 21 -1.50 10.93 -11.50
CA ALA A 21 -0.05 10.71 -11.51
C ALA A 21 0.29 9.28 -11.07
N SER A 22 -0.31 8.80 -9.98
CA SER A 22 -0.15 7.44 -9.49
C SER A 22 -0.62 6.41 -10.52
N SER A 23 -1.77 6.63 -11.17
CA SER A 23 -2.28 5.75 -12.22
C SER A 23 -1.33 5.68 -13.40
N VAL A 24 -0.77 6.81 -13.84
CA VAL A 24 0.24 6.83 -14.90
C VAL A 24 1.51 6.06 -14.50
N ILE A 25 2.01 6.28 -13.28
CA ILE A 25 3.21 5.60 -12.78
C ILE A 25 3.01 4.07 -12.74
N HIS A 26 1.87 3.60 -12.24
CA HIS A 26 1.64 2.17 -12.03
C HIS A 26 1.11 1.43 -13.25
N MET A 27 0.40 2.10 -14.15
CA MET A 27 -0.24 1.45 -15.30
C MET A 27 0.51 1.69 -16.62
N VAL A 28 1.16 2.84 -16.79
CA VAL A 28 1.83 3.22 -18.04
C VAL A 28 3.34 3.03 -17.96
N LEU A 29 3.95 3.41 -16.82
CA LEU A 29 5.39 3.25 -16.63
C LEU A 29 5.73 1.81 -16.24
N THR A 30 6.80 1.30 -16.80
CA THR A 30 7.20 -0.11 -16.67
C THR A 30 7.99 -0.42 -15.39
N TYR A 31 8.10 0.52 -14.45
CA TYR A 31 8.90 0.35 -13.22
C TYR A 31 8.53 -0.90 -12.42
N HIS A 32 7.23 -1.16 -12.30
CA HIS A 32 6.69 -2.25 -11.47
C HIS A 32 6.45 -3.55 -12.24
N ARG A 33 6.86 -3.59 -13.52
CA ARG A 33 6.58 -4.76 -14.37
C ARG A 33 7.27 -6.04 -13.89
N ASN A 34 8.39 -5.90 -13.18
CA ASN A 34 9.19 -7.01 -12.70
C ASN A 34 9.08 -7.27 -11.20
N ASP A 35 8.18 -6.56 -10.49
CA ASP A 35 7.99 -6.74 -9.05
C ASP A 35 7.42 -8.13 -8.73
N PHE A 36 6.61 -8.65 -9.64
CA PHE A 36 6.09 -10.02 -9.55
C PHE A 36 6.65 -10.87 -10.68
N ARG A 37 7.30 -11.96 -10.30
CA ARG A 37 7.83 -12.94 -11.27
C ARG A 37 6.88 -14.11 -11.38
N GLY A 38 6.65 -14.62 -12.58
CA GLY A 38 5.93 -15.86 -12.80
C GLY A 38 6.73 -17.06 -12.31
N LEU A 39 6.05 -18.06 -11.77
CA LEU A 39 6.65 -19.35 -11.44
C LEU A 39 6.77 -20.20 -12.71
N SER A 40 7.85 -20.96 -12.86
CA SER A 40 8.07 -21.83 -14.02
C SER A 40 7.05 -22.96 -13.91
N SER A 41 6.47 -23.64 -13.55
CA SER A 41 5.42 -24.66 -13.50
C SER A 41 4.18 -24.14 -12.76
N GLN A 42 3.69 -22.96 -13.17
CA GLN A 42 2.62 -22.30 -12.47
C GLN A 42 1.35 -23.16 -12.34
N ASP A 43 0.95 -23.84 -13.42
CA ASP A 43 -0.28 -24.65 -13.43
C ASP A 43 -0.17 -25.86 -12.49
N GLU A 44 0.96 -26.53 -12.47
CA GLU A 44 1.22 -27.66 -11.57
C GLU A 44 1.20 -27.22 -10.11
N ILE A 45 1.79 -26.07 -9.79
CA ILE A 45 1.78 -25.51 -8.43
C ILE A 45 0.35 -25.13 -8.03
N MET A 46 -0.41 -24.51 -8.93
CA MET A 46 -1.81 -24.15 -8.67
C MET A 46 -2.68 -25.39 -8.45
N ASP A 47 -2.46 -26.47 -9.21
CA ASP A 47 -3.17 -27.74 -9.03
C ASP A 47 -2.83 -28.39 -7.68
N ALA A 48 -1.56 -28.40 -7.31
CA ALA A 48 -1.14 -28.90 -6.01
C ALA A 48 -1.78 -28.09 -4.85
N LEU A 49 -1.79 -26.76 -4.94
CA LEU A 49 -2.40 -25.91 -3.92
C LEU A 49 -3.92 -26.08 -3.83
N ARG A 50 -4.62 -26.33 -4.96
CA ARG A 50 -6.07 -26.58 -4.97
C ARG A 50 -6.44 -27.81 -4.15
N ALA A 51 -5.61 -28.85 -4.16
CA ALA A 51 -5.86 -30.07 -3.41
C ALA A 51 -5.97 -29.85 -1.90
N PHE A 52 -5.31 -28.80 -1.37
CA PHE A 52 -5.34 -28.46 0.04
C PHE A 52 -6.54 -27.61 0.46
N ASN A 53 -7.35 -27.10 -0.47
CA ASN A 53 -8.50 -26.25 -0.18
C ASN A 53 -8.23 -25.13 0.82
N ILE A 54 -7.09 -24.44 0.68
CA ILE A 54 -6.64 -23.38 1.60
C ILE A 54 -7.65 -22.21 1.56
N PRO A 55 -8.27 -21.85 2.69
CA PRO A 55 -9.20 -20.70 2.72
C PRO A 55 -8.52 -19.40 2.32
N PRO A 56 -9.27 -18.37 1.87
CA PRO A 56 -8.70 -17.04 1.68
C PRO A 56 -8.11 -16.48 2.97
N GLY A 57 -6.86 -16.02 2.90
CA GLY A 57 -6.12 -15.52 4.05
C GLY A 57 -4.65 -15.31 3.73
N GLU A 58 -3.90 -14.88 4.74
CA GLU A 58 -2.45 -14.71 4.66
C GLU A 58 -1.77 -15.79 5.49
N TYR A 59 -0.79 -16.43 4.90
CA TYR A 59 -0.08 -17.57 5.48
C TYR A 59 1.41 -17.36 5.36
N VAL A 60 2.15 -17.92 6.32
CA VAL A 60 3.61 -18.01 6.29
C VAL A 60 4.02 -19.47 6.39
N MET A 61 5.00 -19.88 5.62
CA MET A 61 5.56 -21.23 5.64
C MET A 61 7.08 -21.17 5.81
N PRO A 62 7.65 -21.90 6.80
CA PRO A 62 6.98 -22.58 7.90
C PRO A 62 6.39 -21.60 8.92
N HIS A 63 5.25 -21.93 9.51
CA HIS A 63 4.60 -21.14 10.55
C HIS A 63 5.08 -21.56 11.92
N CYS A 64 5.28 -20.60 12.81
CA CYS A 64 5.68 -20.82 14.20
C CYS A 64 4.64 -20.18 15.13
N GLU A 65 3.97 -21.00 15.95
CA GLU A 65 2.95 -20.51 16.88
C GLU A 65 3.53 -19.79 18.11
N ARG A 66 4.76 -20.13 18.48
CA ARG A 66 5.42 -19.60 19.68
C ARG A 66 6.83 -19.12 19.37
N PRO A 67 7.24 -17.93 19.82
CA PRO A 67 8.59 -17.41 19.57
C PRO A 67 9.72 -18.37 19.96
N LYS A 68 9.55 -19.12 21.08
CA LYS A 68 10.53 -20.10 21.54
C LYS A 68 10.72 -21.28 20.59
N ALA A 69 9.65 -21.64 19.85
CA ALA A 69 9.75 -22.74 18.90
C ALA A 69 10.61 -22.40 17.67
N MET A 70 10.92 -21.12 17.43
CA MET A 70 11.87 -20.70 16.39
C MET A 70 13.30 -21.18 16.68
N GLU A 71 13.63 -21.44 17.94
CA GLU A 71 14.96 -21.92 18.34
C GLU A 71 15.07 -23.45 18.28
N GLU A 72 13.95 -24.16 18.14
CA GLU A 72 13.89 -25.61 18.09
C GLU A 72 14.58 -26.16 16.82
N PRO A 73 15.35 -27.27 16.94
CA PRO A 73 16.05 -27.84 15.80
C PRO A 73 15.13 -28.22 14.63
N GLU A 74 13.94 -28.74 14.95
CA GLU A 74 12.95 -29.09 13.92
C GLU A 74 12.48 -27.89 13.08
N PHE A 75 12.29 -26.73 13.71
CA PHE A 75 11.88 -25.53 12.98
C PHE A 75 13.02 -25.03 12.08
N LYS A 76 14.25 -25.07 12.57
CA LYS A 76 15.45 -24.72 11.79
C LYS A 76 15.61 -25.65 10.58
N GLU A 77 15.43 -26.95 10.78
CA GLU A 77 15.47 -27.92 9.68
C GLU A 77 14.40 -27.64 8.60
N ARG A 78 13.18 -27.27 9.01
CA ARG A 78 12.12 -26.86 8.06
C ARG A 78 12.49 -25.60 7.28
N LEU A 79 13.11 -24.61 7.95
CA LEU A 79 13.61 -23.41 7.28
C LEU A 79 14.71 -23.72 6.26
N GLU A 80 15.65 -24.61 6.63
CA GLU A 80 16.76 -25.03 5.75
C GLU A 80 16.25 -25.82 4.54
N LYS A 81 15.29 -26.72 4.74
CA LYS A 81 14.67 -27.49 3.66
C LYS A 81 13.85 -26.62 2.72
N GLY A 82 13.21 -25.57 3.23
CA GLY A 82 12.32 -24.72 2.44
C GLY A 82 11.10 -25.45 1.85
N PRO A 83 10.33 -24.82 0.99
CA PRO A 83 10.39 -23.40 0.68
C PRO A 83 9.93 -22.53 1.85
N VAL A 84 10.61 -21.38 2.05
CA VAL A 84 10.13 -20.34 2.95
C VAL A 84 9.33 -19.33 2.12
N ALA A 85 8.07 -19.12 2.46
CA ALA A 85 7.20 -18.28 1.66
C ALA A 85 6.11 -17.59 2.49
N PHE A 86 5.70 -16.42 2.01
CA PHE A 86 4.42 -15.81 2.36
C PHE A 86 3.43 -16.13 1.25
N LEU A 87 2.27 -16.66 1.61
CA LEU A 87 1.22 -17.02 0.68
C LEU A 87 -0.05 -16.25 1.01
N THR A 88 -0.47 -15.39 0.09
CA THR A 88 -1.77 -14.72 0.15
C THR A 88 -2.75 -15.44 -0.76
N VAL A 89 -3.75 -16.08 -0.16
CA VAL A 89 -4.84 -16.72 -0.90
C VAL A 89 -6.01 -15.76 -0.99
N LEU A 90 -6.36 -15.36 -2.19
CA LEU A 90 -7.47 -14.45 -2.46
C LEU A 90 -8.74 -15.23 -2.75
N LYS A 91 -9.91 -14.62 -2.48
CA LYS A 91 -11.18 -15.16 -2.99
C LYS A 91 -11.12 -15.17 -4.51
N GLY A 92 -11.52 -16.26 -5.14
CA GLY A 92 -11.59 -16.34 -6.60
C GLY A 92 -12.37 -15.16 -7.19
N ASN A 93 -11.99 -14.68 -8.36
CA ASN A 93 -12.59 -13.53 -9.05
C ASN A 93 -12.32 -12.13 -8.46
N VAL A 94 -11.29 -11.96 -7.64
CA VAL A 94 -11.03 -10.68 -6.94
C VAL A 94 -10.17 -9.68 -7.75
N PHE A 95 -9.91 -9.91 -9.03
CA PHE A 95 -9.23 -8.91 -9.87
C PHE A 95 -10.08 -7.69 -10.24
N GLY A 96 -11.14 -7.40 -9.46
CA GLY A 96 -11.87 -6.14 -9.55
C GLY A 96 -11.05 -4.98 -8.99
N MET A 97 -10.19 -4.35 -9.79
CA MET A 97 -9.39 -3.18 -9.38
C MET A 97 -10.26 -1.99 -8.92
N GLY A 98 -11.55 -1.94 -9.29
CA GLY A 98 -12.41 -0.81 -9.01
C GLY A 98 -12.49 -0.42 -7.53
N LYS A 99 -12.68 -1.41 -6.64
CA LYS A 99 -12.70 -1.16 -5.18
C LYS A 99 -11.38 -0.54 -4.69
N SER A 100 -10.25 -1.08 -5.15
CA SER A 100 -8.92 -0.59 -4.76
C SER A 100 -8.67 0.83 -5.25
N LEU A 101 -9.11 1.15 -6.47
CA LEU A 101 -9.00 2.50 -7.03
C LEU A 101 -9.85 3.51 -6.26
N VAL A 102 -11.08 3.14 -5.88
CA VAL A 102 -11.93 4.00 -5.04
C VAL A 102 -11.29 4.24 -3.68
N LEU A 103 -10.80 3.19 -3.02
CA LEU A 103 -10.13 3.32 -1.73
C LEU A 103 -8.86 4.17 -1.83
N TRP A 104 -8.10 4.03 -2.91
CA TRP A 104 -6.93 4.85 -3.18
C TRP A 104 -7.29 6.33 -3.37
N PHE A 105 -8.35 6.62 -4.12
CA PHE A 105 -8.83 8.00 -4.28
C PHE A 105 -9.30 8.61 -2.97
N LEU A 106 -10.04 7.84 -2.15
CA LEU A 106 -10.46 8.27 -0.81
C LEU A 106 -9.25 8.53 0.10
N TYR A 107 -8.20 7.72 0.00
CA TYR A 107 -6.95 7.94 0.70
C TYR A 107 -6.28 9.24 0.27
N CYS A 108 -6.23 9.55 -1.04
CA CYS A 108 -5.72 10.83 -1.53
C CYS A 108 -6.49 12.03 -0.97
N LEU A 109 -7.82 11.94 -0.90
CA LEU A 109 -8.66 12.97 -0.26
C LEU A 109 -8.35 13.13 1.23
N LEU A 110 -8.19 12.02 1.94
CA LEU A 110 -7.85 12.02 3.37
C LEU A 110 -6.50 12.70 3.63
N ILE A 111 -5.48 12.38 2.83
CA ILE A 111 -4.16 13.03 2.94
C ILE A 111 -4.25 14.53 2.63
N GLY A 112 -5.01 14.92 1.62
CA GLY A 112 -5.24 16.32 1.30
C GLY A 112 -5.90 17.08 2.45
N LEU A 113 -6.95 16.50 3.04
CA LEU A 113 -7.64 17.07 4.20
C LEU A 113 -6.72 17.18 5.43
N PHE A 114 -5.97 16.13 5.73
CA PHE A 114 -5.02 16.11 6.84
C PHE A 114 -3.91 17.16 6.66
N SER A 115 -3.34 17.25 5.46
CA SER A 115 -2.32 18.26 5.15
C SER A 115 -2.86 19.69 5.26
N ALA A 116 -4.11 19.91 4.80
CA ALA A 116 -4.78 21.21 4.95
C ALA A 116 -5.04 21.55 6.43
N TYR A 117 -5.46 20.57 7.23
CA TYR A 117 -5.63 20.76 8.67
C TYR A 117 -4.31 21.15 9.34
N LEU A 118 -3.23 20.40 9.09
CA LEU A 118 -1.91 20.71 9.67
C LEU A 118 -1.41 22.09 9.26
N ALA A 119 -1.55 22.44 7.98
CA ALA A 119 -1.15 23.76 7.49
C ALA A 119 -1.96 24.87 8.15
N GLY A 120 -3.27 24.67 8.35
CA GLY A 120 -4.14 25.63 9.03
C GLY A 120 -3.80 25.84 10.50
N GLN A 121 -3.18 24.86 11.17
CA GLN A 121 -2.68 24.99 12.55
C GLN A 121 -1.31 25.70 12.62
N ALA A 122 -0.44 25.39 11.67
CA ALA A 122 0.96 25.84 11.71
C ALA A 122 1.18 27.20 11.04
N LEU A 123 0.35 27.58 10.07
CA LEU A 123 0.53 28.76 9.24
C LEU A 123 -0.60 29.77 9.47
N GLY A 124 -0.23 31.05 9.64
CA GLY A 124 -1.20 32.12 9.78
C GLY A 124 -1.88 32.51 8.46
N PRO A 125 -3.03 33.23 8.53
CA PRO A 125 -3.63 33.82 7.36
C PRO A 125 -2.65 34.71 6.59
N GLY A 126 -2.63 34.60 5.26
CA GLY A 126 -1.69 35.36 4.42
C GLY A 126 -0.27 34.80 4.36
N ALA A 127 -0.03 33.60 4.88
CA ALA A 127 1.27 32.94 4.76
C ALA A 127 1.76 32.90 3.30
N HIS A 128 3.05 33.13 3.11
CA HIS A 128 3.65 33.12 1.77
C HIS A 128 3.48 31.75 1.10
N TYR A 129 3.19 31.74 -0.19
CA TYR A 129 2.95 30.53 -0.98
C TYR A 129 4.00 29.43 -0.77
N LEU A 130 5.30 29.79 -0.79
CA LEU A 130 6.38 28.82 -0.60
C LEU A 130 6.39 28.18 0.79
N SER A 131 5.94 28.88 1.82
CA SER A 131 5.81 28.33 3.19
C SER A 131 4.68 27.28 3.21
N VAL A 132 3.55 27.59 2.61
CA VAL A 132 2.43 26.65 2.46
C VAL A 132 2.86 25.43 1.64
N PHE A 133 3.51 25.65 0.49
CA PHE A 133 3.99 24.58 -0.39
C PHE A 133 4.95 23.62 0.32
N ARG A 134 5.95 24.16 1.02
CA ARG A 134 6.93 23.36 1.76
C ARG A 134 6.28 22.55 2.88
N PHE A 135 5.38 23.18 3.62
CA PHE A 135 4.71 22.54 4.75
C PHE A 135 3.77 21.40 4.29
N VAL A 136 2.88 21.73 3.35
CA VAL A 136 1.94 20.73 2.78
C VAL A 136 2.69 19.63 2.05
N GLY A 137 3.74 19.99 1.29
CA GLY A 137 4.58 19.02 0.59
C GLY A 137 5.29 18.06 1.55
N ALA A 138 5.83 18.55 2.66
CA ALA A 138 6.46 17.70 3.67
C ALA A 138 5.43 16.77 4.34
N ALA A 139 4.24 17.28 4.68
CA ALA A 139 3.17 16.48 5.26
C ALA A 139 2.69 15.37 4.29
N ALA A 140 2.47 15.72 3.02
CA ALA A 140 2.07 14.76 1.98
C ALA A 140 3.16 13.73 1.71
N PHE A 141 4.44 14.16 1.62
CA PHE A 141 5.57 13.24 1.48
C PHE A 141 5.63 12.23 2.63
N GLY A 142 5.49 12.72 3.87
CA GLY A 142 5.44 11.85 5.05
C GLY A 142 4.32 10.81 4.96
N ALA A 143 3.14 11.24 4.51
CA ALA A 143 1.98 10.35 4.43
C ALA A 143 2.05 9.33 3.28
N TYR A 144 2.64 9.70 2.12
CA TYR A 144 2.68 8.82 0.95
C TYR A 144 3.95 7.97 0.87
N ALA A 145 5.09 8.45 1.34
CA ALA A 145 6.38 7.86 1.01
C ALA A 145 7.13 7.28 2.21
N LEU A 146 7.04 7.86 3.42
CA LEU A 146 7.86 7.39 4.56
C LEU A 146 7.53 5.96 5.01
N ALA A 147 6.31 5.48 4.79
CA ALA A 147 5.93 4.12 5.14
C ALA A 147 6.50 3.06 4.16
N LEU A 148 7.12 3.51 3.05
CA LEU A 148 7.70 2.64 2.02
C LEU A 148 9.23 2.50 2.18
N LEU A 149 9.82 3.23 3.12
CA LEU A 149 11.24 3.16 3.46
C LEU A 149 11.51 2.13 4.56
#